data_f4f1df1361b4247321951deaba3fbd14
#
_entry.id   f4f1df1361b4247321951deaba3fbd14
#
_cell.length_a   1.000
_cell.length_b   1.000
_cell.length_c   1.000
_cell.angle_alpha   90.00
_cell.angle_beta   90.00
_cell.angle_gamma   90.00
#
_symmetry.space_group_name_H-M   'P 1'
#
loop_
_entity.id
_entity.type
_entity.pdbx_description
1 polymer ?
#
loop_
_entity_poly.entity_id
_entity_poly.type
_entity_poly.pdbx_seq_one_letter_code
_entity_poly.pdbx_strand_id
1 'polypeptide(L)'
;NCRHTFFAVFPELGDPPTWTRDSLAELNARNIEYNGKKYTAYEINQMQRARERNVRRWKKRYLAEDAAGLDTTDSAVRLKAARQSLTEFTQATGGRVDSARVSVPKFGRSEASKASAQARKASSTYSNLNTKAKPVTMQSIASVKAFSCDTLDAAGQQQLRNAHKRLLMTASKQPENVEVGRVFDIQMKPLTNDIIGSAEGSSVRLPNFDVPYIVIHTHPACGIFSHGDLLSFTKNTNLKLMTAIGHNGHIYAVEKSADYDAAAANGIVWGMNAEINRLKNIPRAELPDDQLLEQAEKLIWQAIRALQENGVKFYE
;
A
#
# COMPACT_ATOMS: atom_id res chain seq x y z
N ASN A 1 10.43 12.37 26.69
CA ASN A 1 11.38 13.45 27.00
C ASN A 1 10.90 14.74 26.35
N CYS A 2 10.12 15.54 27.10
CA CYS A 2 9.78 16.91 26.75
C CYS A 2 11.04 17.77 26.93
N ARG A 3 11.55 18.30 25.82
CA ARG A 3 12.60 19.33 25.85
C ARG A 3 11.91 20.70 25.92
N HIS A 4 11.36 21.02 27.06
CA HIS A 4 10.86 22.38 27.31
C HIS A 4 12.01 23.19 27.90
N THR A 5 12.27 24.32 27.26
CA THR A 5 13.20 25.33 27.79
C THR A 5 12.33 26.45 28.34
N PHE A 6 12.57 26.85 29.56
CA PHE A 6 11.88 27.97 30.18
C PHE A 6 12.83 29.16 30.19
N PHE A 7 12.30 30.33 29.82
CA PHE A 7 12.98 31.61 29.92
C PHE A 7 12.23 32.44 30.93
N ALA A 8 12.95 33.17 31.78
CA ALA A 8 12.35 34.23 32.54
C ALA A 8 12.02 35.38 31.60
N VAL A 9 10.80 35.90 31.64
CA VAL A 9 10.35 37.10 30.92
C VAL A 9 10.04 38.14 31.95
N PHE A 10 10.62 39.31 31.78
CA PHE A 10 10.45 40.45 32.68
C PHE A 10 9.73 41.57 31.92
N PRO A 11 8.39 41.57 31.88
CA PRO A 11 7.61 42.58 31.14
C PRO A 11 7.92 44.01 31.54
N GLU A 12 8.30 44.22 32.84
CA GLU A 12 8.67 45.53 33.38
C GLU A 12 10.02 46.03 32.81
N LEU A 13 10.84 45.20 32.24
CA LEU A 13 12.09 45.55 31.55
C LEU A 13 11.89 45.74 30.04
N GLY A 14 10.65 45.67 29.56
CA GLY A 14 10.31 45.85 28.15
C GLY A 14 10.49 44.60 27.30
N ASP A 15 10.64 43.41 27.91
CA ASP A 15 10.67 42.14 27.17
C ASP A 15 9.27 41.87 26.57
N PRO A 16 9.11 41.88 25.25
CA PRO A 16 7.83 41.54 24.65
C PRO A 16 7.51 40.07 24.88
N PRO A 17 6.24 39.67 25.06
CA PRO A 17 5.86 38.29 25.08
C PRO A 17 6.27 37.63 23.76
N THR A 18 7.03 36.55 23.82
CA THR A 18 7.50 35.81 22.63
C THR A 18 6.35 35.34 21.73
N TRP A 19 5.17 35.18 22.33
CA TRP A 19 3.95 34.72 21.65
C TRP A 19 2.76 35.58 22.01
N THR A 20 2.13 36.19 21.03
CA THR A 20 0.86 36.86 21.20
C THR A 20 -0.29 35.85 21.06
N ARG A 21 -1.49 36.26 21.53
CA ARG A 21 -2.71 35.45 21.37
C ARG A 21 -2.99 35.14 19.89
N ASP A 22 -2.74 36.09 19.01
CA ASP A 22 -2.98 35.98 17.58
C ASP A 22 -1.95 35.07 16.92
N SER A 23 -0.66 35.18 17.28
CA SER A 23 0.38 34.27 16.77
C SER A 23 0.17 32.82 17.24
N LEU A 24 -0.35 32.62 18.45
CA LEU A 24 -0.73 31.26 18.92
C LEU A 24 -1.97 30.73 18.19
N ALA A 25 -2.95 31.59 17.89
CA ALA A 25 -4.12 31.22 17.13
C ALA A 25 -3.73 30.79 15.69
N GLU A 26 -2.82 31.54 15.06
CA GLU A 26 -2.29 31.24 13.74
C GLU A 26 -1.52 29.90 13.72
N LEU A 27 -0.67 29.66 14.71
CA LEU A 27 0.07 28.40 14.85
C LEU A 27 -0.85 27.17 15.06
N ASN A 28 -1.99 27.37 15.71
CA ASN A 28 -2.98 26.33 15.95
C ASN A 28 -4.05 26.25 14.85
N ALA A 29 -3.99 27.10 13.82
CA ALA A 29 -4.92 27.07 12.72
C ALA A 29 -4.77 25.75 11.92
N ARG A 30 -5.90 25.11 11.63
CA ARG A 30 -5.95 23.90 10.79
C ARG A 30 -6.11 24.30 9.33
N ASN A 31 -5.03 24.76 8.72
CA ASN A 31 -5.00 25.33 7.38
C ASN A 31 -4.25 24.47 6.35
N ILE A 32 -3.58 23.39 6.77
CA ILE A 32 -2.85 22.49 5.87
C ILE A 32 -3.73 21.27 5.58
N GLU A 33 -4.11 21.10 4.32
CA GLU A 33 -4.90 19.95 3.89
C GLU A 33 -4.00 18.78 3.49
N TYR A 34 -4.33 17.58 4.01
CA TYR A 34 -3.66 16.34 3.63
C TYR A 34 -4.67 15.19 3.71
N ASN A 35 -4.81 14.41 2.63
CA ASN A 35 -5.75 13.28 2.50
C ASN A 35 -7.20 13.66 2.90
N GLY A 36 -7.69 14.85 2.46
CA GLY A 36 -9.04 15.31 2.71
C GLY A 36 -9.32 15.79 4.13
N LYS A 37 -8.28 15.92 4.99
CA LYS A 37 -8.40 16.44 6.35
C LYS A 37 -7.48 17.65 6.53
N LYS A 38 -7.92 18.61 7.37
CA LYS A 38 -7.14 19.79 7.72
C LYS A 38 -6.36 19.57 9.01
N TYR A 39 -5.11 19.93 9.01
CA TYR A 39 -4.16 19.78 10.10
C TYR A 39 -3.49 21.09 10.46
N THR A 40 -3.04 21.18 11.71
CA THR A 40 -2.14 22.25 12.15
C THR A 40 -0.73 22.02 11.62
N ALA A 41 0.08 23.06 11.56
CA ALA A 41 1.51 22.95 11.21
C ALA A 41 2.27 21.99 12.15
N TYR A 42 1.90 21.96 13.43
CA TYR A 42 2.48 21.04 14.41
C TYR A 42 2.17 19.58 14.08
N GLU A 43 0.89 19.24 13.79
CA GLU A 43 0.48 17.88 13.43
C GLU A 43 1.22 17.41 12.16
N ILE A 44 1.31 18.26 11.13
CA ILE A 44 2.06 17.96 9.90
C ILE A 44 3.55 17.73 10.21
N ASN A 45 4.17 18.57 11.05
CA ASN A 45 5.54 18.36 11.48
C ASN A 45 5.74 17.01 12.22
N GLN A 46 4.81 16.62 13.09
CA GLN A 46 4.90 15.32 13.78
C GLN A 46 4.78 14.15 12.80
N MET A 47 3.91 14.24 11.82
CA MET A 47 3.75 13.26 10.75
C MET A 47 5.03 13.15 9.89
N GLN A 48 5.66 14.29 9.54
CA GLN A 48 6.94 14.31 8.83
C GLN A 48 8.05 13.66 9.67
N ARG A 49 8.18 14.04 10.94
CA ARG A 49 9.18 13.45 11.85
C ARG A 49 9.02 11.94 12.01
N ALA A 50 7.79 11.43 12.00
CA ALA A 50 7.54 9.99 12.04
C ALA A 50 8.11 9.29 10.79
N ARG A 51 7.93 9.87 9.59
CA ARG A 51 8.47 9.37 8.32
C ARG A 51 9.99 9.46 8.28
N GLU A 52 10.57 10.57 8.74
CA GLU A 52 12.02 10.77 8.86
C GLU A 52 12.66 9.73 9.80
N ARG A 53 12.02 9.44 10.94
CA ARG A 53 12.45 8.35 11.83
C ARG A 53 12.40 6.99 11.14
N ASN A 54 11.37 6.73 10.34
CA ASN A 54 11.24 5.48 9.58
C ASN A 54 12.36 5.32 8.54
N VAL A 55 12.71 6.39 7.82
CA VAL A 55 13.86 6.38 6.88
C VAL A 55 15.17 6.05 7.63
N ARG A 56 15.42 6.70 8.80
CA ARG A 56 16.62 6.40 9.59
C ARG A 56 16.63 4.95 10.10
N ARG A 57 15.47 4.43 10.52
CA ARG A 57 15.34 3.04 10.99
C ARG A 57 15.80 2.06 9.92
N TRP A 58 15.34 2.24 8.69
CA TRP A 58 15.69 1.34 7.58
C TRP A 58 17.13 1.53 7.10
N LYS A 59 17.67 2.73 7.14
CA LYS A 59 19.11 2.95 6.89
C LYS A 59 19.99 2.21 7.91
N LYS A 60 19.66 2.30 9.21
CA LYS A 60 20.40 1.60 10.27
C LYS A 60 20.30 0.09 10.12
N ARG A 61 19.11 -0.42 9.80
CA ARG A 61 18.89 -1.85 9.60
C ARG A 61 19.69 -2.37 8.40
N TYR A 62 19.63 -1.67 7.28
CA TYR A 62 20.43 -1.98 6.10
C TYR A 62 21.93 -2.07 6.42
N LEU A 63 22.47 -1.06 7.11
CA LEU A 63 23.88 -1.07 7.51
C LEU A 63 24.23 -2.23 8.45
N ALA A 64 23.34 -2.59 9.35
CA ALA A 64 23.58 -3.70 10.29
C ALA A 64 23.58 -5.05 9.55
N GLU A 65 22.63 -5.25 8.63
CA GLU A 65 22.55 -6.45 7.80
C GLU A 65 23.75 -6.55 6.84
N ASP A 66 24.14 -5.45 6.19
CA ASP A 66 25.31 -5.38 5.28
C ASP A 66 26.62 -5.69 6.05
N ALA A 67 26.79 -5.11 7.22
CA ALA A 67 27.95 -5.36 8.06
C ALA A 67 28.03 -6.81 8.62
N ALA A 68 26.89 -7.45 8.78
CA ALA A 68 26.78 -8.85 9.21
C ALA A 68 26.85 -9.84 8.04
N GLY A 69 26.97 -9.39 6.80
CA GLY A 69 26.95 -10.23 5.60
C GLY A 69 25.60 -10.90 5.35
N LEU A 70 24.51 -10.34 5.91
CA LEU A 70 23.15 -10.84 5.73
C LEU A 70 22.51 -10.27 4.44
N ASP A 71 21.42 -10.90 3.98
CA ASP A 71 20.65 -10.38 2.85
C ASP A 71 20.00 -9.03 3.22
N THR A 72 20.36 -7.98 2.49
CA THR A 72 19.86 -6.61 2.67
C THR A 72 18.65 -6.27 1.81
N THR A 73 18.09 -7.25 1.10
CA THR A 73 17.03 -7.02 0.12
C THR A 73 15.77 -6.41 0.75
N ASP A 74 15.28 -6.97 1.86
CA ASP A 74 14.08 -6.45 2.56
C ASP A 74 14.32 -5.02 3.08
N SER A 75 15.44 -4.79 3.73
CA SER A 75 15.77 -3.47 4.28
C SER A 75 15.97 -2.42 3.17
N ALA A 76 16.53 -2.80 2.02
CA ALA A 76 16.68 -1.93 0.85
C ALA A 76 15.32 -1.54 0.24
N VAL A 77 14.42 -2.51 0.04
CA VAL A 77 13.05 -2.27 -0.46
C VAL A 77 12.27 -1.37 0.49
N ARG A 78 12.31 -1.66 1.78
CA ARG A 78 11.62 -0.83 2.80
C ARG A 78 12.22 0.56 2.93
N LEU A 79 13.53 0.71 2.74
CA LEU A 79 14.19 2.01 2.70
C LEU A 79 13.70 2.83 1.48
N LYS A 80 13.59 2.20 0.30
CA LYS A 80 13.03 2.84 -0.90
C LYS A 80 11.61 3.32 -0.63
N ALA A 81 10.74 2.46 -0.09
CA ALA A 81 9.36 2.79 0.25
C ALA A 81 9.25 3.91 1.31
N ALA A 82 10.09 3.88 2.35
CA ALA A 82 10.12 4.91 3.38
C ALA A 82 10.54 6.28 2.84
N ARG A 83 11.54 6.32 1.94
CA ARG A 83 11.97 7.55 1.25
C ARG A 83 10.87 8.10 0.35
N GLN A 84 10.24 7.23 -0.43
CA GLN A 84 9.13 7.62 -1.31
C GLN A 84 7.97 8.21 -0.49
N SER A 85 7.54 7.53 0.58
CA SER A 85 6.48 8.03 1.48
C SER A 85 6.82 9.39 2.12
N LEU A 86 8.09 9.65 2.45
CA LEU A 86 8.53 10.96 2.95
C LEU A 86 8.46 12.03 1.85
N THR A 87 8.92 11.71 0.64
CA THR A 87 8.90 12.64 -0.51
C THR A 87 7.47 13.00 -0.90
N GLU A 88 6.59 12.00 -1.07
CA GLU A 88 5.18 12.21 -1.39
C GLU A 88 4.48 13.07 -0.31
N PHE A 89 4.75 12.78 0.97
CA PHE A 89 4.19 13.55 2.07
C PHE A 89 4.65 15.02 2.04
N THR A 90 5.97 15.26 1.85
CA THR A 90 6.50 16.64 1.83
C THR A 90 6.01 17.41 0.61
N GLN A 91 5.88 16.76 -0.56
CA GLN A 91 5.28 17.35 -1.75
C GLN A 91 3.80 17.74 -1.52
N ALA A 92 3.01 16.82 -0.94
CA ALA A 92 1.59 17.03 -0.68
C ALA A 92 1.32 18.11 0.38
N THR A 93 2.25 18.33 1.32
CA THR A 93 2.09 19.29 2.43
C THR A 93 2.88 20.59 2.24
N GLY A 94 3.56 20.77 1.08
CA GLY A 94 4.42 21.94 0.82
C GLY A 94 5.70 21.96 1.66
N GLY A 95 6.04 20.87 2.34
CA GLY A 95 7.23 20.75 3.17
C GLY A 95 8.49 20.41 2.38
N ARG A 96 9.62 20.35 3.09
CA ARG A 96 10.90 19.90 2.55
C ARG A 96 11.49 18.79 3.41
N VAL A 97 12.18 17.86 2.78
CA VAL A 97 12.96 16.83 3.51
C VAL A 97 14.16 17.49 4.19
N ASP A 98 14.23 17.36 5.50
CA ASP A 98 15.41 17.78 6.26
C ASP A 98 16.49 16.70 6.15
N SER A 99 17.57 17.00 5.40
CA SER A 99 18.66 16.07 5.17
C SER A 99 19.39 15.67 6.45
N ALA A 100 19.51 16.57 7.41
CA ALA A 100 20.14 16.28 8.72
C ALA A 100 19.30 15.28 9.51
N ARG A 101 17.97 15.43 9.46
CA ARG A 101 17.05 14.53 10.18
C ARG A 101 16.93 13.13 9.57
N VAL A 102 17.29 12.93 8.32
CA VAL A 102 17.33 11.61 7.68
C VAL A 102 18.74 11.04 7.59
N SER A 103 19.74 11.78 8.04
CA SER A 103 21.12 11.32 8.04
C SER A 103 21.34 10.19 9.04
N VAL A 104 22.21 9.25 8.68
CA VAL A 104 22.70 8.16 9.55
C VAL A 104 24.19 8.04 9.33
N PRO A 105 25.02 8.04 10.40
CA PRO A 105 26.45 7.80 10.28
C PRO A 105 26.74 6.53 9.47
N LYS A 106 27.76 6.54 8.64
CA LYS A 106 28.18 5.44 7.75
C LYS A 106 27.20 5.12 6.60
N PHE A 107 26.05 5.80 6.48
CA PHE A 107 25.14 5.66 5.35
C PHE A 107 25.36 6.83 4.35
N GLY A 108 26.40 6.72 3.55
CA GLY A 108 26.78 7.72 2.55
C GLY A 108 26.17 7.46 1.15
N ARG A 109 26.78 8.06 0.13
CA ARG A 109 26.35 7.90 -1.27
C ARG A 109 26.54 6.48 -1.78
N SER A 110 27.64 5.82 -1.38
CA SER A 110 27.91 4.42 -1.76
C SER A 110 26.83 3.48 -1.27
N GLU A 111 26.51 3.54 0.02
CA GLU A 111 25.48 2.71 0.66
C GLU A 111 24.08 3.03 0.09
N ALA A 112 23.82 4.31 -0.19
CA ALA A 112 22.56 4.72 -0.82
C ALA A 112 22.43 4.16 -2.25
N SER A 113 23.53 4.12 -3.02
CA SER A 113 23.56 3.54 -4.37
C SER A 113 23.39 2.03 -4.32
N LYS A 114 24.12 1.33 -3.45
CA LYS A 114 23.99 -0.13 -3.23
C LYS A 114 22.54 -0.50 -2.83
N ALA A 115 21.98 0.17 -1.82
CA ALA A 115 20.61 -0.07 -1.39
C ALA A 115 19.60 0.20 -2.51
N SER A 116 19.80 1.25 -3.32
CA SER A 116 18.92 1.54 -4.44
C SER A 116 19.04 0.50 -5.56
N ALA A 117 20.25 -0.01 -5.84
CA ALA A 117 20.48 -1.08 -6.80
C ALA A 117 19.85 -2.39 -6.31
N GLN A 118 20.02 -2.72 -5.04
CA GLN A 118 19.40 -3.90 -4.41
C GLN A 118 17.87 -3.83 -4.47
N ALA A 119 17.28 -2.68 -4.10
CA ALA A 119 15.85 -2.46 -4.18
C ALA A 119 15.31 -2.53 -5.62
N ARG A 120 16.09 -2.06 -6.62
CA ARG A 120 15.73 -2.20 -8.05
C ARG A 120 15.80 -3.66 -8.49
N LYS A 121 16.88 -4.36 -8.11
CA LYS A 121 17.04 -5.79 -8.41
C LYS A 121 15.88 -6.60 -7.83
N ALA A 122 15.51 -6.36 -6.58
CA ALA A 122 14.34 -6.98 -5.96
C ALA A 122 13.04 -6.62 -6.71
N SER A 123 12.83 -5.35 -7.06
CA SER A 123 11.67 -4.92 -7.87
C SER A 123 11.69 -5.55 -9.27
N SER A 124 12.87 -5.70 -9.90
CA SER A 124 12.99 -6.36 -11.21
C SER A 124 12.81 -7.88 -11.09
N THR A 125 13.21 -8.49 -9.99
CA THR A 125 12.90 -9.89 -9.70
C THR A 125 11.40 -10.08 -9.51
N TYR A 126 10.73 -9.14 -8.82
CA TYR A 126 9.26 -9.14 -8.74
C TYR A 126 8.59 -8.86 -10.10
N SER A 127 9.14 -7.98 -10.94
CA SER A 127 8.63 -7.77 -12.30
C SER A 127 8.99 -8.93 -13.24
N ASN A 128 10.10 -9.62 -13.02
CA ASN A 128 10.45 -10.85 -13.75
C ASN A 128 9.64 -12.07 -13.29
N LEU A 129 9.15 -12.08 -12.05
CA LEU A 129 8.12 -13.03 -11.58
C LEU A 129 6.75 -12.70 -12.21
N ASN A 130 6.54 -11.46 -12.64
CA ASN A 130 5.44 -11.01 -13.51
C ASN A 130 5.70 -11.25 -15.02
N THR A 131 6.66 -12.08 -15.39
CA THR A 131 6.92 -12.47 -16.80
C THR A 131 5.75 -13.18 -17.47
N LYS A 132 4.65 -13.38 -16.75
CA LYS A 132 3.36 -13.90 -17.24
C LYS A 132 2.32 -12.80 -17.46
N ALA A 133 2.67 -11.52 -17.40
CA ALA A 133 1.74 -10.44 -17.76
C ALA A 133 1.20 -10.69 -19.17
N LYS A 134 -0.11 -10.62 -19.32
CA LYS A 134 -0.80 -10.83 -20.60
C LYS A 134 -1.35 -9.49 -21.08
N PRO A 135 -1.30 -9.20 -22.37
CA PRO A 135 -1.95 -8.01 -22.89
C PRO A 135 -3.48 -8.14 -22.71
N VAL A 136 -4.11 -7.01 -22.40
CA VAL A 136 -5.58 -6.93 -22.44
C VAL A 136 -6.04 -6.94 -23.88
N THR A 137 -6.97 -7.84 -24.23
CA THR A 137 -7.55 -7.95 -25.57
C THR A 137 -9.02 -7.55 -25.57
N MET A 138 -9.56 -7.21 -26.73
CA MET A 138 -11.00 -6.97 -26.85
C MET A 138 -11.82 -8.21 -26.47
N GLN A 139 -11.30 -9.39 -26.75
CA GLN A 139 -11.93 -10.66 -26.38
C GLN A 139 -11.97 -10.82 -24.86
N SER A 140 -10.88 -10.49 -24.13
CA SER A 140 -10.86 -10.55 -22.67
C SER A 140 -11.84 -9.55 -22.06
N ILE A 141 -11.97 -8.34 -22.61
CA ILE A 141 -12.97 -7.36 -22.17
C ILE A 141 -14.39 -7.88 -22.42
N ALA A 142 -14.65 -8.49 -23.58
CA ALA A 142 -15.97 -9.05 -23.93
C ALA A 142 -16.34 -10.22 -23.01
N SER A 143 -15.37 -11.05 -22.60
CA SER A 143 -15.59 -12.24 -21.78
C SER A 143 -15.94 -11.96 -20.33
N VAL A 144 -15.78 -10.72 -19.84
CA VAL A 144 -16.10 -10.33 -18.45
C VAL A 144 -17.55 -10.67 -18.12
N LYS A 145 -17.74 -11.55 -17.14
CA LYS A 145 -19.05 -11.98 -16.66
C LYS A 145 -19.49 -11.16 -15.44
N ALA A 146 -20.78 -11.09 -15.18
CA ALA A 146 -21.29 -10.69 -13.89
C ALA A 146 -21.19 -11.89 -12.93
N PHE A 147 -21.00 -11.62 -11.64
CA PHE A 147 -21.15 -12.61 -10.59
C PHE A 147 -22.13 -12.09 -9.54
N SER A 148 -22.79 -12.99 -8.83
CA SER A 148 -23.71 -12.64 -7.75
C SER A 148 -22.93 -12.46 -6.44
N CYS A 149 -23.16 -11.36 -5.73
CA CYS A 149 -22.61 -11.08 -4.41
C CYS A 149 -23.67 -10.42 -3.53
N ASP A 150 -23.50 -10.49 -2.21
CA ASP A 150 -24.49 -9.96 -1.25
C ASP A 150 -24.39 -8.44 -1.09
N THR A 151 -23.21 -7.87 -1.31
CA THR A 151 -22.97 -6.42 -1.17
C THR A 151 -23.76 -5.59 -2.18
N LEU A 152 -24.10 -6.17 -3.35
CA LEU A 152 -24.75 -5.46 -4.46
C LEU A 152 -26.03 -6.17 -4.91
N ASP A 153 -27.05 -5.38 -5.21
CA ASP A 153 -28.23 -5.86 -5.92
C ASP A 153 -27.92 -6.16 -7.41
N ALA A 154 -28.90 -6.67 -8.14
CA ALA A 154 -28.72 -7.04 -9.56
C ALA A 154 -28.27 -5.86 -10.44
N ALA A 155 -28.74 -4.64 -10.15
CA ALA A 155 -28.33 -3.44 -10.88
C ALA A 155 -26.87 -3.07 -10.56
N GLY A 156 -26.49 -3.12 -9.28
CA GLY A 156 -25.11 -2.91 -8.81
C GLY A 156 -24.14 -3.94 -9.39
N GLN A 157 -24.53 -5.22 -9.45
CA GLN A 157 -23.72 -6.29 -10.06
C GLN A 157 -23.48 -6.02 -11.55
N GLN A 158 -24.49 -5.53 -12.29
CA GLN A 158 -24.30 -5.14 -13.67
C GLN A 158 -23.41 -3.90 -13.82
N GLN A 159 -23.53 -2.94 -12.91
CA GLN A 159 -22.62 -1.76 -12.87
C GLN A 159 -21.18 -2.19 -12.56
N LEU A 160 -20.97 -3.12 -11.64
CA LEU A 160 -19.66 -3.69 -11.31
C LEU A 160 -19.04 -4.39 -12.53
N ARG A 161 -19.83 -5.20 -13.27
CA ARG A 161 -19.38 -5.79 -14.53
C ARG A 161 -18.93 -4.72 -15.53
N ASN A 162 -19.69 -3.65 -15.69
CA ASN A 162 -19.32 -2.55 -16.58
C ASN A 162 -18.08 -1.81 -16.09
N ALA A 163 -17.91 -1.67 -14.77
CA ALA A 163 -16.71 -1.08 -14.16
C ALA A 163 -15.47 -1.92 -14.45
N HIS A 164 -15.54 -3.26 -14.33
CA HIS A 164 -14.45 -4.16 -14.70
C HIS A 164 -14.05 -4.02 -16.17
N LYS A 165 -15.01 -3.96 -17.10
CA LYS A 165 -14.74 -3.74 -18.52
C LYS A 165 -14.01 -2.42 -18.78
N ARG A 166 -14.47 -1.33 -18.14
CA ARG A 166 -13.80 -0.02 -18.24
C ARG A 166 -12.39 -0.06 -17.66
N LEU A 167 -12.21 -0.74 -16.52
CA LEU A 167 -10.90 -0.87 -15.88
C LEU A 167 -9.91 -1.60 -16.80
N LEU A 168 -10.32 -2.69 -17.47
CA LEU A 168 -9.51 -3.36 -18.47
C LEU A 168 -9.20 -2.47 -19.67
N MET A 169 -10.15 -1.64 -20.13
CA MET A 169 -9.88 -0.65 -21.19
C MET A 169 -8.85 0.39 -20.76
N THR A 170 -8.85 0.80 -19.48
CA THR A 170 -7.80 1.68 -18.94
C THR A 170 -6.46 0.95 -18.87
N ALA A 171 -6.46 -0.30 -18.40
CA ALA A 171 -5.26 -1.14 -18.32
C ALA A 171 -4.65 -1.41 -19.70
N SER A 172 -5.45 -1.59 -20.75
CA SER A 172 -4.94 -1.82 -22.11
C SER A 172 -4.12 -0.66 -22.70
N LYS A 173 -4.21 0.52 -22.08
CA LYS A 173 -3.46 1.74 -22.45
C LYS A 173 -2.19 1.92 -21.63
N GLN A 174 -1.96 1.05 -20.66
CA GLN A 174 -0.81 1.09 -19.77
C GLN A 174 0.22 0.01 -20.18
N PRO A 175 1.47 0.09 -19.72
CA PRO A 175 2.41 -1.03 -19.83
C PRO A 175 1.80 -2.32 -19.25
N GLU A 176 2.08 -3.47 -19.86
CA GLU A 176 1.41 -4.75 -19.57
C GLU A 176 1.50 -5.20 -18.11
N ASN A 177 2.52 -4.77 -17.39
CA ASN A 177 2.76 -5.11 -15.97
C ASN A 177 2.16 -4.12 -14.98
N VAL A 178 1.43 -3.10 -15.43
CA VAL A 178 0.87 -2.06 -14.56
C VAL A 178 -0.55 -2.41 -14.15
N GLU A 179 -0.77 -2.45 -12.85
CA GLU A 179 -2.11 -2.59 -12.29
C GLU A 179 -2.88 -1.28 -12.32
N VAL A 180 -4.16 -1.36 -12.54
CA VAL A 180 -5.10 -0.24 -12.45
C VAL A 180 -6.18 -0.59 -11.44
N GLY A 181 -6.57 0.36 -10.60
CA GLY A 181 -7.61 0.15 -9.61
C GLY A 181 -8.57 1.31 -9.50
N ARG A 182 -9.73 1.05 -8.92
CA ARG A 182 -10.77 2.05 -8.65
C ARG A 182 -11.57 1.67 -7.41
N VAL A 183 -12.09 2.67 -6.74
CA VAL A 183 -12.90 2.50 -5.53
C VAL A 183 -14.30 3.08 -5.75
N PHE A 184 -15.30 2.37 -5.25
CA PHE A 184 -16.71 2.74 -5.28
C PHE A 184 -17.31 2.63 -3.88
N ASP A 185 -18.38 3.37 -3.60
CA ASP A 185 -19.24 3.03 -2.48
C ASP A 185 -20.11 1.79 -2.79
N ILE A 186 -20.88 1.32 -1.81
CA ILE A 186 -21.75 0.15 -1.98
C ILE A 186 -22.98 0.41 -2.88
N GLN A 187 -23.20 1.63 -3.34
CA GLN A 187 -24.18 2.01 -4.39
C GLN A 187 -23.52 2.14 -5.76
N MET A 188 -22.27 1.69 -5.93
CA MET A 188 -21.47 1.79 -7.15
C MET A 188 -21.19 3.23 -7.63
N LYS A 189 -21.31 4.24 -6.73
CA LYS A 189 -20.85 5.60 -7.01
C LYS A 189 -19.33 5.66 -6.88
N PRO A 190 -18.61 6.20 -7.88
CA PRO A 190 -17.15 6.28 -7.80
C PRO A 190 -16.68 7.18 -6.65
N LEU A 191 -15.79 6.66 -5.81
CA LEU A 191 -15.08 7.40 -4.76
C LEU A 191 -13.70 7.89 -5.25
N THR A 192 -13.19 7.29 -6.33
CA THR A 192 -11.93 7.70 -6.98
C THR A 192 -12.09 7.71 -8.50
N ASN A 193 -11.15 8.38 -9.18
CA ASN A 193 -10.85 8.09 -10.59
C ASN A 193 -10.07 6.77 -10.69
N ASP A 194 -9.78 6.32 -11.92
CA ASP A 194 -8.86 5.20 -12.11
C ASP A 194 -7.48 5.58 -11.58
N ILE A 195 -6.93 4.73 -10.70
CA ILE A 195 -5.63 4.89 -10.09
C ILE A 195 -4.70 3.91 -10.80
N ILE A 196 -3.64 4.45 -11.39
CA ILE A 196 -2.65 3.68 -12.14
C ILE A 196 -1.49 3.36 -11.21
N GLY A 197 -1.12 2.10 -11.12
CA GLY A 197 0.03 1.63 -10.37
C GLY A 197 1.33 2.14 -10.98
N SER A 198 2.43 2.08 -10.23
CA SER A 198 3.74 2.43 -10.76
C SER A 198 4.28 1.29 -11.63
N ALA A 199 4.90 1.62 -12.76
CA ALA A 199 5.58 0.64 -13.63
C ALA A 199 6.71 -0.12 -12.90
N GLU A 200 7.25 0.46 -11.84
CA GLU A 200 8.32 -0.13 -11.02
C GLU A 200 7.83 -1.08 -9.93
N GLY A 201 6.55 -1.03 -9.56
CA GLY A 201 5.99 -1.74 -8.41
C GLY A 201 4.88 -2.74 -8.73
N SER A 202 4.39 -2.82 -9.94
CA SER A 202 3.29 -3.66 -10.41
C SER A 202 2.02 -3.65 -9.53
N SER A 203 1.97 -2.90 -8.44
CA SER A 203 0.83 -2.84 -7.54
C SER A 203 0.19 -1.46 -7.49
N VAL A 204 -1.12 -1.42 -7.42
CA VAL A 204 -1.90 -0.20 -7.24
C VAL A 204 -2.17 0.06 -5.76
N ARG A 205 -1.94 1.29 -5.31
CA ARG A 205 -2.27 1.71 -3.94
C ARG A 205 -3.61 2.41 -3.92
N LEU A 206 -4.60 1.74 -3.39
CA LEU A 206 -5.96 2.27 -3.28
C LEU A 206 -6.18 2.91 -1.89
N PRO A 207 -6.84 4.07 -1.82
CA PRO A 207 -7.13 4.73 -0.55
C PRO A 207 -8.20 3.97 0.25
N ASN A 208 -8.18 4.14 1.57
CA ASN A 208 -9.20 3.64 2.48
C ASN A 208 -10.24 4.72 2.76
N PHE A 209 -11.47 4.29 2.99
CA PHE A 209 -12.59 5.18 3.28
C PHE A 209 -13.25 4.84 4.62
N ASP A 210 -13.81 5.85 5.27
CA ASP A 210 -14.54 5.70 6.55
C ASP A 210 -16.01 5.27 6.34
N VAL A 211 -16.44 5.04 5.09
CA VAL A 211 -17.75 4.51 4.68
C VAL A 211 -17.59 3.12 4.07
N PRO A 212 -18.63 2.27 4.04
CA PRO A 212 -18.58 1.00 3.32
C PRO A 212 -18.24 1.19 1.84
N TYR A 213 -17.25 0.43 1.33
CA TYR A 213 -16.75 0.61 -0.03
C TYR A 213 -16.34 -0.72 -0.69
N ILE A 214 -16.18 -0.63 -2.00
CA ILE A 214 -15.78 -1.71 -2.91
C ILE A 214 -14.49 -1.31 -3.61
N VAL A 215 -13.56 -2.23 -3.70
CA VAL A 215 -12.32 -2.09 -4.46
C VAL A 215 -12.33 -3.00 -5.67
N ILE A 216 -11.98 -2.46 -6.82
CA ILE A 216 -11.68 -3.25 -8.02
C ILE A 216 -10.27 -2.93 -8.50
N HIS A 217 -9.50 -3.94 -8.91
CA HIS A 217 -8.17 -3.72 -9.50
C HIS A 217 -7.84 -4.81 -10.52
N THR A 218 -6.86 -4.54 -11.40
CA THR A 218 -6.43 -5.48 -12.42
C THR A 218 -5.23 -6.30 -11.96
N HIS A 219 -5.18 -7.56 -12.39
CA HIS A 219 -4.01 -8.44 -12.24
C HIS A 219 -3.41 -8.78 -13.61
N PRO A 220 -2.28 -8.17 -13.99
CA PRO A 220 -1.65 -8.40 -15.29
C PRO A 220 -1.29 -9.86 -15.55
N ALA A 221 -0.84 -10.59 -14.54
CA ALA A 221 -0.50 -12.02 -14.63
C ALA A 221 -1.71 -12.96 -14.59
N CYS A 222 -2.93 -12.43 -14.47
CA CYS A 222 -4.18 -13.19 -14.36
C CYS A 222 -4.25 -14.14 -13.15
N GLY A 223 -3.42 -13.92 -12.14
CA GLY A 223 -3.42 -14.70 -10.90
C GLY A 223 -4.48 -14.27 -9.91
N ILE A 224 -4.65 -15.08 -8.87
CA ILE A 224 -5.48 -14.79 -7.70
C ILE A 224 -4.91 -13.59 -6.91
N PHE A 225 -5.62 -13.15 -5.88
CA PHE A 225 -5.18 -12.10 -4.95
C PHE A 225 -3.74 -12.28 -4.48
N SER A 226 -3.00 -11.19 -4.39
CA SER A 226 -1.72 -11.19 -3.71
C SER A 226 -1.90 -11.25 -2.18
N HIS A 227 -0.85 -11.59 -1.45
CA HIS A 227 -0.84 -11.48 0.01
C HIS A 227 -1.09 -10.04 0.50
N GLY A 228 -0.69 -9.04 -0.30
CA GLY A 228 -0.94 -7.63 -0.01
C GLY A 228 -2.41 -7.24 -0.12
N ASP A 229 -3.12 -7.81 -1.10
CA ASP A 229 -4.57 -7.59 -1.28
C ASP A 229 -5.34 -8.16 -0.11
N LEU A 230 -5.07 -9.39 0.30
CA LEU A 230 -5.72 -10.02 1.44
C LEU A 230 -5.42 -9.28 2.75
N LEU A 231 -4.18 -8.79 2.95
CA LEU A 231 -3.84 -7.93 4.08
C LEU A 231 -4.63 -6.62 4.07
N SER A 232 -4.78 -5.99 2.90
CA SER A 232 -5.58 -4.77 2.75
C SER A 232 -7.06 -5.06 3.02
N PHE A 233 -7.58 -6.16 2.49
CA PHE A 233 -8.97 -6.56 2.67
C PHE A 233 -9.31 -6.82 4.14
N THR A 234 -8.51 -7.62 4.85
CA THR A 234 -8.82 -7.96 6.25
C THR A 234 -8.63 -6.80 7.22
N LYS A 235 -7.64 -5.93 7.00
CA LYS A 235 -7.37 -4.76 7.85
C LYS A 235 -8.44 -3.68 7.78
N ASN A 236 -9.14 -3.54 6.66
CA ASN A 236 -10.08 -2.45 6.42
C ASN A 236 -11.51 -2.93 6.64
N THR A 237 -12.08 -2.63 7.80
CA THR A 237 -13.44 -3.06 8.18
C THR A 237 -14.53 -2.56 7.24
N ASN A 238 -14.33 -1.38 6.63
CA ASN A 238 -15.26 -0.76 5.69
C ASN A 238 -15.14 -1.30 4.27
N LEU A 239 -14.06 -1.99 3.92
CA LEU A 239 -13.92 -2.66 2.63
C LEU A 239 -14.80 -3.92 2.62
N LYS A 240 -15.93 -3.87 1.94
CA LYS A 240 -16.95 -4.93 1.93
C LYS A 240 -16.70 -5.97 0.84
N LEU A 241 -16.30 -5.51 -0.34
CA LEU A 241 -16.03 -6.35 -1.50
C LEU A 241 -14.73 -5.90 -2.16
N MET A 242 -13.84 -6.83 -2.45
CA MET A 242 -12.65 -6.60 -3.26
C MET A 242 -12.64 -7.56 -4.43
N THR A 243 -12.34 -7.05 -5.62
CA THR A 243 -12.21 -7.88 -6.82
C THR A 243 -10.87 -7.66 -7.50
N ALA A 244 -10.28 -8.74 -8.00
CA ALA A 244 -9.13 -8.73 -8.87
C ALA A 244 -9.56 -9.27 -10.24
N ILE A 245 -9.38 -8.46 -11.30
CA ILE A 245 -9.68 -8.89 -12.66
C ILE A 245 -8.40 -9.11 -13.44
N GLY A 246 -8.20 -10.33 -13.92
CA GLY A 246 -7.10 -10.68 -14.81
C GLY A 246 -7.22 -10.00 -16.18
N HIS A 247 -6.09 -9.74 -16.82
CA HIS A 247 -6.05 -9.24 -18.21
C HIS A 247 -6.72 -10.20 -19.21
N ASN A 248 -6.98 -11.45 -18.81
CA ASN A 248 -7.78 -12.43 -19.57
C ASN A 248 -9.30 -12.29 -19.36
N GLY A 249 -9.75 -11.36 -18.51
CA GLY A 249 -11.17 -11.14 -18.19
C GLY A 249 -11.73 -12.02 -17.08
N HIS A 250 -10.91 -12.90 -16.46
CA HIS A 250 -11.32 -13.70 -15.32
C HIS A 250 -11.33 -12.85 -14.04
N ILE A 251 -12.30 -13.07 -13.15
CA ILE A 251 -12.49 -12.29 -11.93
C ILE A 251 -12.37 -13.20 -10.72
N TYR A 252 -11.59 -12.77 -9.74
CA TYR A 252 -11.62 -13.27 -8.37
C TYR A 252 -12.22 -12.22 -7.46
N ALA A 253 -13.09 -12.62 -6.53
CA ALA A 253 -13.69 -11.70 -5.59
C ALA A 253 -13.69 -12.27 -4.16
N VAL A 254 -13.50 -11.39 -3.17
CA VAL A 254 -13.67 -11.66 -1.75
C VAL A 254 -14.64 -10.65 -1.15
N GLU A 255 -15.60 -11.14 -0.37
CA GLU A 255 -16.66 -10.36 0.23
C GLU A 255 -16.81 -10.69 1.71
N LYS A 256 -17.00 -9.67 2.55
CA LYS A 256 -17.29 -9.85 3.98
C LYS A 256 -18.78 -10.08 4.17
N SER A 257 -19.14 -11.25 4.72
CA SER A 257 -20.51 -11.57 5.12
C SER A 257 -20.88 -10.92 6.46
N ALA A 258 -22.12 -11.12 6.91
CA ALA A 258 -22.61 -10.57 8.17
C ALA A 258 -21.89 -11.17 9.41
N ASP A 259 -21.43 -12.40 9.28
CA ASP A 259 -20.72 -13.18 10.32
C ASP A 259 -19.18 -13.08 10.18
N TYR A 260 -18.68 -12.05 9.49
CA TYR A 260 -17.24 -11.83 9.33
C TYR A 260 -16.53 -11.60 10.66
N ASP A 261 -15.60 -12.50 11.00
CA ASP A 261 -14.70 -12.37 12.15
C ASP A 261 -13.39 -11.67 11.73
N ALA A 262 -13.30 -10.38 12.04
CA ALA A 262 -12.13 -9.56 11.70
C ALA A 262 -10.86 -10.00 12.45
N ALA A 263 -10.98 -10.52 13.68
CA ALA A 263 -9.82 -10.93 14.47
C ALA A 263 -9.22 -12.24 13.93
N ALA A 264 -10.08 -13.24 13.69
CA ALA A 264 -9.67 -14.49 13.08
C ALA A 264 -9.12 -14.27 11.66
N ALA A 265 -9.80 -13.50 10.81
CA ALA A 265 -9.38 -13.20 9.45
C ALA A 265 -8.00 -12.49 9.41
N ASN A 266 -7.77 -11.52 10.27
CA ASN A 266 -6.47 -10.88 10.40
C ASN A 266 -5.39 -11.88 10.85
N GLY A 267 -5.67 -12.73 11.83
CA GLY A 267 -4.74 -13.77 12.29
C GLY A 267 -4.32 -14.71 11.17
N ILE A 268 -5.27 -15.20 10.37
CA ILE A 268 -5.03 -16.08 9.21
C ILE A 268 -4.09 -15.39 8.20
N VAL A 269 -4.41 -14.16 7.81
CA VAL A 269 -3.64 -13.45 6.77
C VAL A 269 -2.26 -13.01 7.29
N TRP A 270 -2.14 -12.67 8.57
CA TRP A 270 -0.85 -12.41 9.20
C TRP A 270 0.05 -13.66 9.23
N GLY A 271 -0.52 -14.82 9.58
CA GLY A 271 0.20 -16.11 9.56
C GLY A 271 0.69 -16.46 8.16
N MET A 272 -0.18 -16.37 7.15
CA MET A 272 0.18 -16.54 5.74
C MET A 272 1.31 -15.59 5.31
N ASN A 273 1.19 -14.29 5.64
CA ASN A 273 2.20 -13.30 5.27
C ASN A 273 3.56 -13.57 5.96
N ALA A 274 3.54 -14.03 7.22
CA ALA A 274 4.76 -14.41 7.93
C ALA A 274 5.46 -15.58 7.23
N GLU A 275 4.70 -16.59 6.80
CA GLU A 275 5.23 -17.76 6.11
C GLU A 275 5.76 -17.41 4.71
N ILE A 276 5.03 -16.60 3.93
CA ILE A 276 5.53 -16.10 2.63
C ILE A 276 6.84 -15.31 2.82
N ASN A 277 6.94 -14.48 3.87
CA ASN A 277 8.17 -13.77 4.16
C ASN A 277 9.30 -14.71 4.59
N ARG A 278 9.01 -15.80 5.29
CA ARG A 278 9.98 -16.85 5.60
C ARG A 278 10.52 -17.51 4.32
N LEU A 279 9.64 -17.89 3.40
CA LEU A 279 10.01 -18.47 2.10
C LEU A 279 10.87 -17.51 1.27
N LYS A 280 10.56 -16.21 1.28
CA LYS A 280 11.33 -15.17 0.58
C LYS A 280 12.77 -15.02 1.11
N ASN A 281 13.03 -15.41 2.34
CA ASN A 281 14.36 -15.35 2.96
C ASN A 281 15.20 -16.62 2.69
N ILE A 282 14.64 -17.66 2.07
CA ILE A 282 15.39 -18.84 1.64
C ILE A 282 16.27 -18.46 0.44
N PRO A 283 17.56 -18.85 0.40
CA PRO A 283 18.43 -18.61 -0.75
C PRO A 283 17.84 -19.16 -2.04
N ARG A 284 17.97 -18.43 -3.14
CA ARG A 284 17.41 -18.85 -4.44
C ARG A 284 18.04 -20.10 -5.03
N ALA A 285 19.23 -20.49 -4.56
CA ALA A 285 19.83 -21.79 -4.86
C ALA A 285 19.07 -22.98 -4.23
N GLU A 286 18.38 -22.73 -3.09
CA GLU A 286 17.60 -23.75 -2.37
C GLU A 286 16.11 -23.67 -2.71
N LEU A 287 15.60 -22.48 -2.98
CA LEU A 287 14.20 -22.23 -3.39
C LEU A 287 14.18 -21.30 -4.60
N PRO A 288 14.18 -21.82 -5.83
CA PRO A 288 14.04 -21.06 -7.06
C PRO A 288 12.75 -20.24 -7.10
N ASP A 289 12.74 -19.15 -7.89
CA ASP A 289 11.63 -18.18 -7.91
C ASP A 289 10.29 -18.79 -8.35
N ASP A 290 10.31 -19.75 -9.28
CA ASP A 290 9.11 -20.48 -9.72
C ASP A 290 8.52 -21.34 -8.60
N GLN A 291 9.36 -22.03 -7.84
CA GLN A 291 8.92 -22.81 -6.68
C GLN A 291 8.45 -21.93 -5.52
N LEU A 292 9.11 -20.78 -5.30
CA LEU A 292 8.65 -19.81 -4.34
C LEU A 292 7.24 -19.31 -4.68
N LEU A 293 6.99 -18.98 -5.96
CA LEU A 293 5.67 -18.54 -6.42
C LEU A 293 4.62 -19.62 -6.20
N GLU A 294 4.93 -20.85 -6.56
CA GLU A 294 4.01 -21.98 -6.36
C GLU A 294 3.67 -22.18 -4.87
N GLN A 295 4.67 -22.10 -3.99
CA GLN A 295 4.45 -22.22 -2.55
C GLN A 295 3.67 -21.04 -2.00
N ALA A 296 3.97 -19.81 -2.44
CA ALA A 296 3.23 -18.63 -2.03
C ALA A 296 1.76 -18.67 -2.48
N GLU A 297 1.51 -19.15 -3.70
CA GLU A 297 0.15 -19.34 -4.21
C GLU A 297 -0.62 -20.39 -3.41
N LYS A 298 0.01 -21.50 -3.06
CA LYS A 298 -0.58 -22.52 -2.17
C LYS A 298 -0.98 -21.95 -0.81
N LEU A 299 -0.11 -21.12 -0.22
CA LEU A 299 -0.39 -20.46 1.06
C LEU A 299 -1.57 -19.46 0.94
N ILE A 300 -1.66 -18.72 -0.16
CA ILE A 300 -2.77 -17.83 -0.43
C ILE A 300 -4.09 -18.60 -0.55
N TRP A 301 -4.10 -19.70 -1.28
CA TRP A 301 -5.27 -20.59 -1.39
C TRP A 301 -5.68 -21.18 -0.04
N GLN A 302 -4.74 -21.61 0.79
CA GLN A 302 -5.01 -22.09 2.15
C GLN A 302 -5.62 -20.99 3.02
N ALA A 303 -5.08 -19.77 2.94
CA ALA A 303 -5.63 -18.62 3.65
C ALA A 303 -7.05 -18.28 3.19
N ILE A 304 -7.35 -18.30 1.89
CA ILE A 304 -8.70 -18.06 1.36
C ILE A 304 -9.70 -19.10 1.90
N ARG A 305 -9.34 -20.37 1.93
CA ARG A 305 -10.20 -21.43 2.49
C ARG A 305 -10.47 -21.18 3.98
N ALA A 306 -9.44 -20.86 4.76
CA ALA A 306 -9.60 -20.54 6.17
C ALA A 306 -10.42 -19.25 6.39
N LEU A 307 -10.30 -18.26 5.50
CA LEU A 307 -11.13 -17.06 5.53
C LEU A 307 -12.61 -17.35 5.27
N GLN A 308 -12.92 -18.33 4.40
CA GLN A 308 -14.31 -18.72 4.15
C GLN A 308 -15.00 -19.30 5.40
N GLU A 309 -14.27 -19.99 6.26
CA GLU A 309 -14.75 -20.47 7.55
C GLU A 309 -14.97 -19.34 8.58
N ASN A 310 -14.48 -18.13 8.29
CA ASN A 310 -14.53 -16.96 9.15
C ASN A 310 -15.28 -15.77 8.50
N GLY A 311 -16.33 -16.09 7.76
CA GLY A 311 -17.26 -15.10 7.22
C GLY A 311 -16.75 -14.30 6.01
N VAL A 312 -15.84 -14.87 5.22
CA VAL A 312 -15.45 -14.32 3.91
C VAL A 312 -16.01 -15.22 2.82
N LYS A 313 -16.80 -14.65 1.90
CA LYS A 313 -17.21 -15.34 0.67
C LYS A 313 -16.13 -15.15 -0.39
N PHE A 314 -15.86 -16.21 -1.14
CA PHE A 314 -14.93 -16.20 -2.27
C PHE A 314 -15.67 -16.58 -3.55
N TYR A 315 -15.43 -15.84 -4.62
CA TYR A 315 -16.03 -16.05 -5.95
C TYR A 315 -14.93 -16.14 -7.01
N GLU A 316 -15.14 -17.06 -7.97
CA GLU A 316 -14.26 -17.31 -9.11
C GLU A 316 -15.06 -17.37 -10.42
#